data_d7eea88942dbb065ec70df55ba6c56eb
#
_entry.id   d7eea88942dbb065ec70df55ba6c56eb
#
_cell.length_a   1.000
_cell.length_b   1.000
_cell.length_c   1.000
_cell.angle_alpha   90.00
_cell.angle_beta   90.00
_cell.angle_gamma   90.00
#
_symmetry.space_group_name_H-M   'P 1'
#
loop_
_entity.id
_entity.type
_entity.pdbx_description
1 polymer ?
#
loop_
_entity_poly.entity_id
_entity_poly.type
_entity_poly.pdbx_seq_one_letter_code
_entity_poly.pdbx_strand_id
1 'polypeptide(L)'
;KRVKAWWSERGIEITGMQALLFGTSGLNVFGTADVQEAMLAHLEAVCRIGAGLGSVRIVFGSPKNRDRSGLTDHEAMEIAIPFFRRLGDIAAIHGTFICLEPNPPCYGANFMTTSAETAHVVQEVSHPAIRMQLDTGSLRINGENVSISLEMYADLIGHVHLSEPDLLPLGDGGIDHAKVRAALTQYLPGQLVTIEMVATKDEPHIVSIERALKVAVRHYRSNECEALA
;
A
#
# COMPACT_ATOMS: atom_id res chain seq x y z
N LYS A 1 -19.60 8.93 9.12
CA LYS A 1 -20.90 8.52 8.51
C LYS A 1 -21.22 9.33 7.25
N ARG A 2 -21.22 10.69 7.30
CA ARG A 2 -21.58 11.53 6.13
C ARG A 2 -20.71 11.28 4.90
N VAL A 3 -19.38 11.15 5.05
CA VAL A 3 -18.45 10.90 3.93
C VAL A 3 -18.77 9.57 3.25
N LYS A 4 -18.90 8.48 4.02
CA LYS A 4 -19.27 7.16 3.47
C LYS A 4 -20.59 7.23 2.71
N ALA A 5 -21.64 7.82 3.30
CA ALA A 5 -22.94 7.96 2.66
C ALA A 5 -22.86 8.72 1.34
N TRP A 6 -22.13 9.84 1.32
CA TRP A 6 -21.96 10.67 0.12
C TRP A 6 -21.34 9.90 -1.07
N TRP A 7 -20.35 9.04 -0.80
CA TRP A 7 -19.73 8.19 -1.83
C TRP A 7 -20.66 7.04 -2.24
N SER A 8 -21.29 6.37 -1.25
CA SER A 8 -22.19 5.24 -1.51
C SER A 8 -23.42 5.64 -2.33
N GLU A 9 -23.98 6.85 -2.12
CA GLU A 9 -25.08 7.43 -2.93
C GLU A 9 -24.69 7.62 -4.42
N ARG A 10 -23.38 7.60 -4.71
CA ARG A 10 -22.83 7.70 -6.07
C ARG A 10 -22.35 6.36 -6.63
N GLY A 11 -22.67 5.26 -5.94
CA GLY A 11 -22.24 3.91 -6.32
C GLY A 11 -20.75 3.66 -6.13
N ILE A 12 -20.07 4.46 -5.28
CA ILE A 12 -18.62 4.34 -5.04
C ILE A 12 -18.38 3.83 -3.62
N GLU A 13 -17.59 2.77 -3.49
CA GLU A 13 -17.14 2.21 -2.23
C GLU A 13 -15.73 2.70 -1.89
N ILE A 14 -15.51 2.98 -0.60
CA ILE A 14 -14.16 3.28 -0.08
C ILE A 14 -13.53 1.97 0.34
N THR A 15 -12.51 1.52 -0.38
CA THR A 15 -11.92 0.18 -0.23
C THR A 15 -10.58 0.16 0.49
N GLY A 16 -9.87 1.29 0.52
CA GLY A 16 -8.56 1.43 1.14
C GLY A 16 -8.28 2.86 1.59
N MET A 17 -7.27 3.01 2.41
CA MET A 17 -6.71 4.30 2.85
C MET A 17 -5.19 4.23 2.79
N GLN A 18 -4.55 5.34 2.44
CA GLN A 18 -3.10 5.49 2.44
C GLN A 18 -2.68 6.82 3.07
N ALA A 19 -1.38 7.09 3.08
CA ALA A 19 -0.82 8.32 3.65
C ALA A 19 -1.23 8.53 5.13
N LEU A 20 -1.23 7.46 5.92
CA LEU A 20 -1.73 7.40 7.30
C LEU A 20 -1.13 8.44 8.25
N LEU A 21 0.10 8.84 7.96
CA LEU A 21 0.91 9.74 8.78
C LEU A 21 1.11 11.10 8.09
N PHE A 22 0.36 11.38 7.02
CA PHE A 22 0.43 12.66 6.33
C PHE A 22 0.07 13.81 7.28
N GLY A 23 0.88 14.88 7.25
CA GLY A 23 0.69 16.04 8.13
C GLY A 23 1.16 15.84 9.57
N THR A 24 1.67 14.67 9.94
CA THR A 24 2.31 14.45 11.23
C THR A 24 3.80 14.84 11.21
N SER A 25 4.36 15.09 12.38
CA SER A 25 5.78 15.34 12.60
C SER A 25 6.28 14.61 13.85
N GLY A 26 7.54 14.21 13.86
CA GLY A 26 8.18 13.59 15.02
C GLY A 26 7.75 12.15 15.32
N LEU A 27 6.87 11.55 14.54
CA LEU A 27 6.46 10.15 14.69
C LEU A 27 7.40 9.24 13.89
N ASN A 28 7.98 8.23 14.55
CA ASN A 28 8.86 7.25 13.92
C ASN A 28 8.76 5.91 14.66
N VAL A 29 8.70 4.80 13.90
CA VAL A 29 8.75 3.42 14.43
C VAL A 29 9.98 3.23 15.33
N PHE A 30 11.10 3.82 14.96
CA PHE A 30 12.39 3.73 15.64
C PHE A 30 12.65 4.86 16.65
N GLY A 31 11.60 5.62 17.00
CA GLY A 31 11.68 6.65 18.03
C GLY A 31 11.69 6.10 19.45
N THR A 32 11.71 7.02 20.44
CA THR A 32 11.58 6.65 21.85
C THR A 32 10.23 5.98 22.13
N ALA A 33 10.10 5.34 23.30
CA ALA A 33 8.84 4.71 23.71
C ALA A 33 7.65 5.69 23.62
N ASP A 34 7.82 6.93 24.08
CA ASP A 34 6.75 7.94 24.02
C ASP A 34 6.36 8.31 22.58
N VAL A 35 7.34 8.34 21.67
CA VAL A 35 7.10 8.58 20.23
C VAL A 35 6.32 7.42 19.62
N GLN A 36 6.68 6.18 19.96
CA GLN A 36 5.96 4.99 19.50
C GLN A 36 4.53 4.96 20.03
N GLU A 37 4.31 5.27 21.32
CA GLU A 37 2.96 5.35 21.90
C GLU A 37 2.11 6.43 21.20
N ALA A 38 2.66 7.61 20.97
CA ALA A 38 1.97 8.67 20.25
C ALA A 38 1.62 8.25 18.82
N MET A 39 2.52 7.53 18.15
CA MET A 39 2.30 7.01 16.79
C MET A 39 1.21 5.94 16.77
N LEU A 40 1.22 5.00 17.71
CA LEU A 40 0.19 3.96 17.83
C LEU A 40 -1.18 4.57 18.14
N ALA A 41 -1.26 5.56 19.03
CA ALA A 41 -2.50 6.27 19.32
C ALA A 41 -3.07 7.00 18.09
N HIS A 42 -2.19 7.60 17.27
CA HIS A 42 -2.60 8.20 15.98
C HIS A 42 -3.13 7.14 15.01
N LEU A 43 -2.40 6.03 14.85
CA LEU A 43 -2.78 4.94 13.94
C LEU A 43 -4.05 4.23 14.40
N GLU A 44 -4.33 4.13 15.69
CA GLU A 44 -5.61 3.66 16.21
C GLU A 44 -6.78 4.56 15.74
N ALA A 45 -6.61 5.88 15.81
CA ALA A 45 -7.61 6.80 15.29
C ALA A 45 -7.82 6.61 13.76
N VAL A 46 -6.76 6.35 13.01
CA VAL A 46 -6.82 6.04 11.58
C VAL A 46 -7.58 4.72 11.33
N CYS A 47 -7.27 3.65 12.05
CA CYS A 47 -7.97 2.36 11.95
C CYS A 47 -9.47 2.52 12.24
N ARG A 48 -9.83 3.26 13.29
CA ARG A 48 -11.23 3.58 13.63
C ARG A 48 -11.93 4.36 12.52
N ILE A 49 -11.26 5.31 11.88
CA ILE A 49 -11.79 6.06 10.73
C ILE A 49 -11.99 5.10 9.56
N GLY A 50 -11.00 4.26 9.23
CA GLY A 50 -11.07 3.27 8.18
C GLY A 50 -12.27 2.34 8.35
N ALA A 51 -12.43 1.76 9.53
CA ALA A 51 -13.59 0.93 9.87
C ALA A 51 -14.91 1.67 9.67
N GLY A 52 -15.00 2.93 10.12
CA GLY A 52 -16.19 3.77 9.94
C GLY A 52 -16.53 4.10 8.49
N LEU A 53 -15.52 4.12 7.61
CA LEU A 53 -15.67 4.32 6.17
C LEU A 53 -15.98 2.99 5.43
N GLY A 54 -15.67 1.84 6.02
CA GLY A 54 -15.71 0.53 5.38
C GLY A 54 -14.42 0.20 4.63
N SER A 55 -13.38 1.02 4.84
CA SER A 55 -12.05 0.82 4.29
C SER A 55 -11.26 -0.12 5.22
N VAL A 56 -11.07 -1.36 4.79
CA VAL A 56 -10.38 -2.37 5.60
C VAL A 56 -8.87 -2.42 5.34
N ARG A 57 -8.42 -1.92 4.19
CA ARG A 57 -7.03 -1.90 3.74
C ARG A 57 -6.39 -0.56 4.07
N ILE A 58 -5.37 -0.58 4.92
CA ILE A 58 -4.72 0.65 5.41
C ILE A 58 -3.23 0.56 5.10
N VAL A 59 -2.75 1.40 4.17
CA VAL A 59 -1.39 1.31 3.64
C VAL A 59 -0.41 2.16 4.45
N PHE A 60 0.60 1.49 5.02
CA PHE A 60 1.71 2.10 5.74
C PHE A 60 2.92 2.24 4.80
N GLY A 61 3.03 3.38 4.13
CA GLY A 61 4.03 3.64 3.10
C GLY A 61 4.98 4.81 3.36
N SER A 62 4.93 5.48 4.54
CA SER A 62 5.74 6.67 4.78
C SER A 62 7.20 6.36 5.14
N PRO A 63 8.21 6.72 4.31
CA PRO A 63 9.63 6.54 4.63
C PRO A 63 10.06 7.28 5.90
N LYS A 64 9.62 8.52 6.07
CA LYS A 64 10.00 9.39 7.20
C LYS A 64 9.60 8.86 8.56
N ASN A 65 8.55 8.04 8.61
CA ASN A 65 8.00 7.50 9.85
C ASN A 65 8.58 6.13 10.20
N ARG A 66 9.56 5.66 9.43
CA ARG A 66 10.32 4.41 9.63
C ARG A 66 11.79 4.58 9.31
N ASP A 67 12.31 5.77 9.56
CA ASP A 67 13.74 6.07 9.41
C ASP A 67 14.53 5.39 10.53
N ARG A 68 15.33 4.38 10.15
CA ARG A 68 16.19 3.58 11.06
C ARG A 68 17.62 4.07 11.16
N SER A 69 17.89 5.29 10.75
CA SER A 69 19.25 5.85 10.74
C SER A 69 19.97 5.64 12.08
N GLY A 70 21.18 5.11 12.02
CA GLY A 70 21.99 4.78 13.19
C GLY A 70 21.75 3.38 13.79
N LEU A 71 20.80 2.60 13.25
CA LEU A 71 20.54 1.23 13.70
C LEU A 71 21.08 0.20 12.68
N THR A 72 21.57 -0.91 13.20
CA THR A 72 21.84 -2.11 12.40
C THR A 72 20.53 -2.78 11.97
N ASP A 73 20.59 -3.72 11.01
CA ASP A 73 19.43 -4.48 10.58
C ASP A 73 18.78 -5.26 11.75
N HIS A 74 19.60 -5.85 12.61
CA HIS A 74 19.14 -6.60 13.77
C HIS A 74 18.41 -5.70 14.77
N GLU A 75 19.00 -4.58 15.17
CA GLU A 75 18.39 -3.62 16.08
C GLU A 75 17.08 -3.06 15.53
N ALA A 76 17.04 -2.77 14.22
CA ALA A 76 15.81 -2.32 13.58
C ALA A 76 14.69 -3.39 13.65
N MET A 77 15.01 -4.66 13.43
CA MET A 77 14.04 -5.75 13.54
C MET A 77 13.56 -5.94 14.99
N GLU A 78 14.44 -5.86 15.99
CA GLU A 78 14.07 -5.96 17.41
C GLU A 78 13.07 -4.87 17.83
N ILE A 79 13.13 -3.70 17.22
CA ILE A 79 12.20 -2.58 17.47
C ILE A 79 10.93 -2.72 16.62
N ALA A 80 11.06 -3.01 15.34
CA ALA A 80 9.95 -3.03 14.38
C ALA A 80 8.94 -4.15 14.67
N ILE A 81 9.41 -5.36 14.99
CA ILE A 81 8.55 -6.52 15.22
C ILE A 81 7.52 -6.26 16.34
N PRO A 82 7.91 -5.89 17.57
CA PRO A 82 6.94 -5.61 18.63
C PRO A 82 6.04 -4.42 18.31
N PHE A 83 6.57 -3.38 17.65
CA PHE A 83 5.77 -2.23 17.23
C PHE A 83 4.65 -2.65 16.26
N PHE A 84 4.99 -3.38 15.20
CA PHE A 84 3.98 -3.81 14.21
C PHE A 84 3.04 -4.89 14.76
N ARG A 85 3.44 -5.73 15.71
CA ARG A 85 2.50 -6.62 16.42
C ARG A 85 1.43 -5.83 17.16
N ARG A 86 1.83 -4.83 17.93
CA ARG A 86 0.89 -3.93 18.64
C ARG A 86 -0.02 -3.18 17.66
N LEU A 87 0.52 -2.71 16.54
CA LEU A 87 -0.29 -2.08 15.49
C LEU A 87 -1.27 -3.08 14.86
N GLY A 88 -0.86 -4.33 14.69
CA GLY A 88 -1.71 -5.42 14.23
C GLY A 88 -2.89 -5.68 15.18
N ASP A 89 -2.63 -5.74 16.50
CA ASP A 89 -3.68 -5.88 17.51
C ASP A 89 -4.71 -4.73 17.43
N ILE A 90 -4.21 -3.49 17.29
CA ILE A 90 -5.05 -2.30 17.12
C ILE A 90 -5.90 -2.42 15.85
N ALA A 91 -5.29 -2.77 14.72
CA ALA A 91 -6.00 -2.91 13.45
C ALA A 91 -7.08 -4.00 13.52
N ALA A 92 -6.77 -5.13 14.14
CA ALA A 92 -7.70 -6.25 14.32
C ALA A 92 -8.93 -5.86 15.15
N ILE A 93 -8.76 -5.09 16.23
CA ILE A 93 -9.87 -4.58 17.07
C ILE A 93 -10.87 -3.78 16.22
N HIS A 94 -10.38 -3.05 15.23
CA HIS A 94 -11.20 -2.23 14.34
C HIS A 94 -11.67 -2.98 13.06
N GLY A 95 -11.34 -4.26 12.89
CA GLY A 95 -11.68 -5.02 11.69
C GLY A 95 -10.98 -4.52 10.42
N THR A 96 -9.80 -3.91 10.58
CA THR A 96 -8.94 -3.44 9.50
C THR A 96 -7.62 -4.22 9.50
N PHE A 97 -6.80 -4.06 8.47
CA PHE A 97 -5.43 -4.56 8.44
C PHE A 97 -4.48 -3.55 7.81
N ILE A 98 -3.24 -3.58 8.26
CA ILE A 98 -2.17 -2.69 7.80
C ILE A 98 -1.41 -3.42 6.69
N CYS A 99 -1.24 -2.75 5.57
CA CYS A 99 -0.38 -3.20 4.47
C CYS A 99 0.94 -2.44 4.54
N LEU A 100 2.02 -3.13 4.89
CA LEU A 100 3.37 -2.57 4.89
C LEU A 100 3.85 -2.46 3.45
N GLU A 101 4.23 -1.26 3.04
CA GLU A 101 4.61 -0.97 1.66
C GLU A 101 6.11 -0.84 1.51
N PRO A 102 6.75 -1.58 0.58
CA PRO A 102 8.13 -1.34 0.22
C PRO A 102 8.28 0.02 -0.47
N ASN A 103 9.23 0.83 -0.02
CA ASN A 103 9.55 2.08 -0.72
C ASN A 103 11.03 2.10 -1.13
N PRO A 104 11.33 2.31 -2.42
CA PRO A 104 12.70 2.39 -2.91
C PRO A 104 13.54 3.46 -2.20
N PRO A 105 14.87 3.25 -2.06
CA PRO A 105 15.77 4.22 -1.43
C PRO A 105 15.73 5.61 -2.06
N CYS A 106 15.43 5.73 -3.36
CA CYS A 106 15.30 7.03 -4.03
C CYS A 106 14.15 7.89 -3.47
N TYR A 107 13.18 7.29 -2.78
CA TYR A 107 12.12 8.01 -2.05
C TYR A 107 12.49 8.33 -0.60
N GLY A 108 13.75 8.12 -0.23
CA GLY A 108 14.28 8.41 1.11
C GLY A 108 14.02 7.32 2.14
N ALA A 109 13.66 6.11 1.72
CA ALA A 109 13.50 4.96 2.62
C ALA A 109 14.85 4.29 2.92
N ASN A 110 14.98 3.79 4.15
CA ASN A 110 16.12 2.99 4.60
C ASN A 110 15.67 1.74 5.39
N PHE A 111 14.37 1.44 5.39
CA PHE A 111 13.76 0.27 5.99
C PHE A 111 12.55 -0.18 5.17
N MET A 112 12.42 -1.47 4.92
CA MET A 112 11.45 -2.06 3.98
C MET A 112 11.57 -1.42 2.58
N THR A 113 12.76 -1.47 2.01
CA THR A 113 13.08 -0.82 0.72
C THR A 113 12.77 -1.71 -0.47
N THR A 114 12.66 -3.02 -0.27
CA THR A 114 12.37 -4.03 -1.30
C THR A 114 11.19 -4.92 -0.88
N SER A 115 10.65 -5.67 -1.85
CA SER A 115 9.63 -6.68 -1.57
C SER A 115 10.15 -7.74 -0.59
N ALA A 116 11.40 -8.17 -0.74
CA ALA A 116 12.01 -9.18 0.13
C ALA A 116 12.16 -8.69 1.57
N GLU A 117 12.66 -7.47 1.78
CA GLU A 117 12.77 -6.88 3.12
C GLU A 117 11.40 -6.73 3.78
N THR A 118 10.41 -6.25 3.03
CA THR A 118 9.06 -6.04 3.56
C THR A 118 8.39 -7.37 3.89
N ALA A 119 8.53 -8.37 3.03
CA ALA A 119 8.03 -9.72 3.28
C ALA A 119 8.66 -10.33 4.53
N HIS A 120 9.97 -10.16 4.72
CA HIS A 120 10.66 -10.62 5.93
C HIS A 120 10.09 -9.97 7.20
N VAL A 121 9.86 -8.64 7.20
CA VAL A 121 9.22 -7.96 8.34
C VAL A 121 7.83 -8.53 8.60
N VAL A 122 6.98 -8.70 7.57
CA VAL A 122 5.63 -9.25 7.72
C VAL A 122 5.65 -10.67 8.29
N GLN A 123 6.57 -11.51 7.83
CA GLN A 123 6.74 -12.89 8.33
C GLN A 123 7.17 -12.91 9.79
N GLU A 124 8.18 -12.12 10.17
CA GLU A 124 8.67 -12.05 11.54
C GLU A 124 7.65 -11.43 12.52
N VAL A 125 6.88 -10.43 12.06
CA VAL A 125 5.75 -9.89 12.83
C VAL A 125 4.70 -10.97 13.05
N SER A 126 4.43 -11.82 12.06
CA SER A 126 3.53 -12.98 12.16
C SER A 126 2.16 -12.64 12.78
N HIS A 127 1.51 -11.57 12.29
CA HIS A 127 0.21 -11.11 12.78
C HIS A 127 -0.81 -11.03 11.63
N PRO A 128 -2.04 -11.59 11.76
CA PRO A 128 -3.00 -11.68 10.65
C PRO A 128 -3.45 -10.32 10.11
N ALA A 129 -3.42 -9.27 10.93
CA ALA A 129 -3.77 -7.91 10.53
C ALA A 129 -2.56 -7.08 10.06
N ILE A 130 -1.37 -7.69 9.91
CA ILE A 130 -0.20 -7.08 9.26
C ILE A 130 0.07 -7.84 7.98
N ARG A 131 -0.05 -7.17 6.86
CA ARG A 131 0.06 -7.72 5.52
C ARG A 131 1.09 -6.92 4.73
N MET A 132 1.43 -7.39 3.54
CA MET A 132 2.30 -6.70 2.61
C MET A 132 1.48 -5.91 1.58
N GLN A 133 1.95 -4.73 1.21
CA GLN A 133 1.51 -4.00 0.02
C GLN A 133 2.40 -4.40 -1.16
N LEU A 134 1.80 -4.71 -2.30
CA LEU A 134 2.52 -4.76 -3.57
C LEU A 134 2.32 -3.41 -4.28
N ASP A 135 3.42 -2.79 -4.70
CA ASP A 135 3.41 -1.56 -5.49
C ASP A 135 4.21 -1.75 -6.78
N THR A 136 3.57 -1.56 -7.93
CA THR A 136 4.19 -1.87 -9.23
C THR A 136 5.29 -0.88 -9.62
N GLY A 137 5.17 0.38 -9.21
CA GLY A 137 6.20 1.40 -9.44
C GLY A 137 7.46 1.13 -8.63
N SER A 138 7.30 0.74 -7.37
CA SER A 138 8.40 0.34 -6.48
C SER A 138 9.13 -0.89 -7.04
N LEU A 139 8.40 -1.93 -7.48
CA LEU A 139 9.00 -3.09 -8.15
C LEU A 139 9.83 -2.66 -9.36
N ARG A 140 9.28 -1.76 -10.20
CA ARG A 140 9.96 -1.29 -11.41
C ARG A 140 11.25 -0.53 -11.09
N ILE A 141 11.21 0.37 -10.09
CA ILE A 141 12.37 1.15 -9.65
C ILE A 141 13.47 0.24 -9.11
N ASN A 142 13.10 -0.75 -8.31
CA ASN A 142 14.03 -1.72 -7.72
C ASN A 142 14.54 -2.77 -8.73
N GLY A 143 14.00 -2.83 -9.95
CA GLY A 143 14.31 -3.87 -10.93
C GLY A 143 13.78 -5.26 -10.53
N GLU A 144 12.78 -5.31 -9.66
CA GLU A 144 12.16 -6.55 -9.21
C GLU A 144 11.19 -7.11 -10.27
N ASN A 145 11.12 -8.44 -10.38
CA ASN A 145 10.23 -9.12 -11.31
C ASN A 145 8.88 -9.40 -10.63
N VAL A 146 7.80 -8.82 -11.16
CA VAL A 146 6.46 -8.94 -10.58
C VAL A 146 5.99 -10.40 -10.44
N SER A 147 6.29 -11.28 -11.41
CA SER A 147 5.89 -12.69 -11.35
C SER A 147 6.64 -13.42 -10.23
N ILE A 148 7.94 -13.17 -10.07
CA ILE A 148 8.74 -13.76 -9.00
C ILE A 148 8.28 -13.25 -7.64
N SER A 149 8.06 -11.93 -7.51
CA SER A 149 7.59 -11.34 -6.24
C SER A 149 6.23 -11.89 -5.83
N LEU A 150 5.31 -12.06 -6.79
CA LEU A 150 4.00 -12.65 -6.52
C LEU A 150 4.08 -14.14 -6.20
N GLU A 151 4.88 -14.91 -6.93
CA GLU A 151 5.11 -16.33 -6.64
C GLU A 151 5.62 -16.56 -5.21
N MET A 152 6.52 -15.69 -4.74
CA MET A 152 7.13 -15.82 -3.42
C MET A 152 6.27 -15.28 -2.28
N TYR A 153 5.48 -14.23 -2.52
CA TYR A 153 4.88 -13.44 -1.44
C TYR A 153 3.36 -13.26 -1.54
N ALA A 154 2.68 -13.93 -2.49
CA ALA A 154 1.23 -13.78 -2.68
C ALA A 154 0.44 -13.95 -1.38
N ASP A 155 0.77 -14.94 -0.56
CA ASP A 155 0.08 -15.23 0.70
C ASP A 155 0.23 -14.11 1.76
N LEU A 156 1.23 -13.24 1.61
CA LEU A 156 1.46 -12.10 2.50
C LEU A 156 0.73 -10.85 2.03
N ILE A 157 0.39 -10.75 0.73
CA ILE A 157 -0.15 -9.54 0.12
C ILE A 157 -1.60 -9.31 0.57
N GLY A 158 -1.86 -8.14 1.11
CA GLY A 158 -3.20 -7.68 1.48
C GLY A 158 -3.81 -6.69 0.49
N HIS A 159 -2.98 -5.95 -0.24
CA HIS A 159 -3.42 -4.96 -1.21
C HIS A 159 -2.39 -4.73 -2.32
N VAL A 160 -2.84 -4.18 -3.45
CA VAL A 160 -2.01 -3.90 -4.62
C VAL A 160 -2.26 -2.47 -5.10
N HIS A 161 -1.17 -1.70 -5.21
CA HIS A 161 -1.16 -0.45 -5.95
C HIS A 161 -0.64 -0.66 -7.38
N LEU A 162 -1.40 -0.19 -8.34
CA LEU A 162 -0.98 0.00 -9.71
C LEU A 162 -0.41 1.42 -9.78
N SER A 163 0.89 1.53 -9.72
CA SER A 163 1.62 2.80 -9.79
C SER A 163 2.69 2.72 -10.87
N GLU A 164 3.17 3.85 -11.31
CA GLU A 164 4.33 4.00 -12.19
C GLU A 164 5.51 4.59 -11.39
N PRO A 165 6.76 4.46 -11.85
CA PRO A 165 7.87 5.22 -11.29
C PRO A 165 7.54 6.71 -11.17
N ASP A 166 7.98 7.34 -10.07
CA ASP A 166 7.70 8.74 -9.75
C ASP A 166 6.21 9.08 -9.64
N LEU A 167 5.35 8.08 -9.43
CA LEU A 167 3.90 8.21 -9.37
C LEU A 167 3.30 8.90 -10.61
N LEU A 168 3.91 8.71 -11.78
CA LEU A 168 3.35 9.17 -13.04
C LEU A 168 1.95 8.60 -13.28
N PRO A 169 1.11 9.25 -14.09
CA PRO A 169 -0.17 8.67 -14.48
C PRO A 169 0.00 7.28 -15.08
N LEU A 170 -0.89 6.37 -14.71
CA LEU A 170 -0.81 4.97 -15.12
C LEU A 170 -0.69 4.83 -16.65
N GLY A 171 0.35 4.14 -17.09
CA GLY A 171 0.72 3.95 -18.50
C GLY A 171 1.80 4.91 -19.03
N ASP A 172 2.24 5.89 -18.24
CA ASP A 172 3.27 6.86 -18.67
C ASP A 172 4.69 6.47 -18.21
N GLY A 173 4.84 5.61 -17.21
CA GLY A 173 6.14 5.22 -16.64
C GLY A 173 6.75 3.96 -17.27
N GLY A 174 6.09 3.35 -18.26
CA GLY A 174 6.62 2.24 -19.04
C GLY A 174 6.55 0.87 -18.35
N ILE A 175 5.64 0.69 -17.40
CA ILE A 175 5.33 -0.63 -16.85
C ILE A 175 4.56 -1.46 -17.88
N ASP A 176 4.93 -2.72 -18.01
CA ASP A 176 4.18 -3.71 -18.81
C ASP A 176 2.95 -4.20 -18.00
N HIS A 177 1.85 -3.45 -18.13
CA HIS A 177 0.60 -3.77 -17.44
C HIS A 177 -0.02 -5.11 -17.88
N ALA A 178 0.25 -5.59 -19.09
CA ALA A 178 -0.21 -6.90 -19.52
C ALA A 178 0.51 -8.02 -18.74
N LYS A 179 1.82 -7.88 -18.53
CA LYS A 179 2.61 -8.79 -17.70
C LYS A 179 2.19 -8.74 -16.23
N VAL A 180 1.97 -7.55 -15.68
CA VAL A 180 1.46 -7.39 -14.31
C VAL A 180 0.11 -8.08 -14.16
N ARG A 181 -0.82 -7.86 -15.10
CA ARG A 181 -2.14 -8.52 -15.09
C ARG A 181 -2.04 -10.04 -15.14
N ALA A 182 -1.19 -10.58 -16.02
CA ALA A 182 -0.98 -12.03 -16.11
C ALA A 182 -0.51 -12.62 -14.79
N ALA A 183 0.47 -11.98 -14.13
CA ALA A 183 1.00 -12.41 -12.86
C ALA A 183 -0.05 -12.31 -11.73
N LEU A 184 -0.81 -11.21 -11.65
CA LEU A 184 -1.90 -11.06 -10.68
C LEU A 184 -2.99 -12.12 -10.90
N THR A 185 -3.35 -12.43 -12.14
CA THR A 185 -4.34 -13.47 -12.44
C THR A 185 -3.89 -14.85 -11.99
N GLN A 186 -2.60 -15.14 -12.12
CA GLN A 186 -2.01 -16.42 -11.74
C GLN A 186 -1.88 -16.60 -10.23
N TYR A 187 -1.38 -15.59 -9.52
CA TYR A 187 -0.97 -15.72 -8.11
C TYR A 187 -1.93 -15.07 -7.12
N LEU A 188 -2.70 -14.06 -7.55
CA LEU A 188 -3.67 -13.33 -6.73
C LEU A 188 -5.01 -13.14 -7.47
N PRO A 189 -5.68 -14.23 -7.87
CA PRO A 189 -6.94 -14.13 -8.62
C PRO A 189 -8.00 -13.39 -7.80
N GLY A 190 -8.69 -12.43 -8.44
CA GLY A 190 -9.75 -11.63 -7.81
C GLY A 190 -9.27 -10.53 -6.86
N GLN A 191 -7.95 -10.31 -6.74
CA GLN A 191 -7.41 -9.24 -5.91
C GLN A 191 -7.87 -7.87 -6.38
N LEU A 192 -8.39 -7.07 -5.44
CA LEU A 192 -8.68 -5.67 -5.70
C LEU A 192 -7.36 -4.91 -5.91
N VAL A 193 -7.32 -4.11 -6.99
CA VAL A 193 -6.21 -3.23 -7.31
C VAL A 193 -6.64 -1.78 -7.27
N THR A 194 -5.77 -0.88 -6.87
CA THR A 194 -6.00 0.58 -6.86
C THR A 194 -4.93 1.30 -7.66
N ILE A 195 -5.32 2.34 -8.40
CA ILE A 195 -4.35 3.22 -9.05
C ILE A 195 -3.77 4.16 -7.99
N GLU A 196 -2.44 4.24 -7.95
CA GLU A 196 -1.74 5.28 -7.21
C GLU A 196 -0.95 6.15 -8.17
N MET A 197 -1.26 7.45 -8.23
CA MET A 197 -0.63 8.40 -9.11
C MET A 197 -0.73 9.82 -8.56
N VAL A 198 0.17 10.68 -9.01
CA VAL A 198 0.10 12.13 -8.80
C VAL A 198 -0.34 12.79 -10.09
N ALA A 199 -1.22 13.79 -9.98
CA ALA A 199 -1.63 14.57 -11.15
C ALA A 199 -0.46 15.36 -11.72
N THR A 200 -0.31 15.35 -13.04
CA THR A 200 0.73 16.14 -13.73
C THR A 200 0.39 17.62 -13.76
N LYS A 201 1.41 18.46 -14.03
CA LYS A 201 1.22 19.91 -14.22
C LYS A 201 0.89 20.26 -15.67
N ASP A 202 1.07 19.31 -16.60
CA ASP A 202 1.05 19.54 -18.05
C ASP A 202 -0.33 19.37 -18.67
N GLU A 203 -1.28 18.83 -17.91
CA GLU A 203 -2.66 18.60 -18.33
C GLU A 203 -3.65 18.79 -17.17
N PRO A 204 -4.95 19.06 -17.45
CA PRO A 204 -5.97 19.09 -16.41
C PRO A 204 -6.06 17.74 -15.67
N HIS A 205 -6.20 17.75 -14.35
CA HIS A 205 -6.23 16.54 -13.50
C HIS A 205 -7.27 15.51 -13.96
N ILE A 206 -8.44 15.97 -14.43
CA ILE A 206 -9.49 15.08 -14.93
C ILE A 206 -9.05 14.29 -16.18
N VAL A 207 -8.21 14.90 -17.01
CA VAL A 207 -7.69 14.27 -18.24
C VAL A 207 -6.69 13.17 -17.88
N SER A 208 -5.76 13.43 -16.94
CA SER A 208 -4.81 12.40 -16.48
C SER A 208 -5.52 11.25 -15.76
N ILE A 209 -6.52 11.53 -14.92
CA ILE A 209 -7.34 10.52 -14.26
C ILE A 209 -8.09 9.66 -15.28
N GLU A 210 -8.77 10.27 -16.25
CA GLU A 210 -9.52 9.55 -17.29
C GLU A 210 -8.61 8.65 -18.13
N ARG A 211 -7.42 9.12 -18.47
CA ARG A 211 -6.41 8.38 -19.22
C ARG A 211 -5.88 7.18 -18.41
N ALA A 212 -5.54 7.37 -17.15
CA ALA A 212 -5.12 6.32 -16.24
C ALA A 212 -6.22 5.26 -16.04
N LEU A 213 -7.48 5.68 -15.89
CA LEU A 213 -8.62 4.76 -15.81
C LEU A 213 -8.79 3.94 -17.09
N LYS A 214 -8.58 4.52 -18.28
CA LYS A 214 -8.63 3.76 -19.55
C LYS A 214 -7.56 2.66 -19.60
N VAL A 215 -6.35 2.95 -19.11
CA VAL A 215 -5.27 1.93 -18.99
C VAL A 215 -5.69 0.84 -18.01
N ALA A 216 -6.19 1.21 -16.83
CA ALA A 216 -6.63 0.26 -15.82
C ALA A 216 -7.77 -0.65 -16.34
N VAL A 217 -8.79 -0.08 -16.98
CA VAL A 217 -9.90 -0.84 -17.56
C VAL A 217 -9.39 -1.79 -18.64
N ARG A 218 -8.53 -1.31 -19.55
CA ARG A 218 -7.98 -2.13 -20.64
C ARG A 218 -7.24 -3.37 -20.14
N HIS A 219 -6.46 -3.23 -19.07
CA HIS A 219 -5.57 -4.31 -18.63
C HIS A 219 -6.11 -5.13 -17.46
N TYR A 220 -6.89 -4.53 -16.53
CA TYR A 220 -7.22 -5.17 -15.27
C TYR A 220 -8.71 -5.49 -15.07
N ARG A 221 -9.60 -4.89 -15.87
CA ARG A 221 -11.00 -5.29 -15.83
C ARG A 221 -11.19 -6.59 -16.61
N SER A 222 -11.84 -7.58 -16.00
CA SER A 222 -12.15 -8.83 -16.72
C SER A 222 -13.14 -8.57 -17.85
N ASN A 223 -12.91 -9.20 -19.01
CA ASN A 223 -13.78 -9.10 -20.21
C ASN A 223 -15.13 -9.80 -20.04
N GLU A 224 -15.55 -10.13 -18.83
CA GLU A 224 -16.86 -10.77 -18.60
C GLU A 224 -18.07 -9.89 -18.99
N CYS A 225 -17.83 -8.59 -19.26
CA CYS A 225 -18.89 -7.70 -19.79
C CYS A 225 -19.08 -7.72 -21.30
N GLU A 226 -18.20 -8.34 -22.10
CA GLU A 226 -18.39 -8.42 -23.56
C GLU A 226 -19.36 -9.55 -23.97
N ALA A 227 -19.77 -10.43 -23.05
CA ALA A 227 -20.71 -11.52 -23.32
C ALA A 227 -22.18 -11.14 -23.09
N LEU A 228 -22.48 -9.90 -22.72
CA LEU A 228 -23.84 -9.42 -22.44
C LEU A 228 -24.22 -8.14 -23.23
N ALA A 229 -23.47 -7.80 -24.29
CA ALA A 229 -23.84 -6.69 -25.20
C ALA A 229 -24.34 -7.22 -26.56
#